data_81a19b8295d5155a29eeda6abc4f976d
#
_entry.id   81a19b8295d5155a29eeda6abc4f976d
#
_cell.length_a   1.000
_cell.length_b   1.000
_cell.length_c   1.000
_cell.angle_alpha   90.00
_cell.angle_beta   90.00
_cell.angle_gamma   90.00
#
_symmetry.space_group_name_H-M   'P 1'
#
loop_
_entity.id
_entity.type
_entity.pdbx_description
1 polymer ?
#
loop_
_entity_poly.entity_id
_entity_poly.type
_entity_poly.pdbx_seq_one_letter_code
_entity_poly.pdbx_strand_id
1 'polypeptide(L)'
;MEVADARPAAVALVLLDDSPPATGLEILLIRRAERPDDPWSGQIAFPGGRYEPDDPDLLATAIRETREETGVDLTSAERLGPLDDLYPRTATLPPVVVRPFVFALVRRPPPLVPSDEVQRAFWLPLSRLGEAGVRRDITLTLRGVERTFPAYLVDDELIWGMTERILTPFIELSSKL
;
A
#
# COMPACT_ATOMS: atom_id res chain seq x y z
N MET A 1 23.04 4.42 -8.57
CA MET A 1 21.91 4.52 -9.52
C MET A 1 21.38 5.93 -9.37
N GLU A 2 21.60 6.77 -10.37
CA GLU A 2 21.13 8.15 -10.32
C GLU A 2 19.61 8.18 -10.29
N VAL A 3 19.09 8.90 -9.32
CA VAL A 3 17.64 9.07 -9.03
C VAL A 3 16.95 9.95 -10.09
N ALA A 4 17.70 10.52 -11.03
CA ALA A 4 17.24 11.53 -11.98
C ALA A 4 16.16 11.06 -12.97
N ASP A 5 16.02 9.75 -13.21
CA ASP A 5 15.05 9.19 -14.17
C ASP A 5 13.88 8.42 -13.51
N ALA A 6 13.77 8.43 -12.18
CA ALA A 6 12.71 7.71 -11.49
C ALA A 6 11.37 8.44 -11.67
N ARG A 7 10.36 7.72 -12.16
CA ARG A 7 9.00 8.25 -12.31
C ARG A 7 8.35 8.39 -10.92
N PRO A 8 7.82 9.57 -10.59
CA PRO A 8 7.14 9.77 -9.33
C PRO A 8 5.81 8.99 -9.28
N ALA A 9 5.53 8.46 -8.11
CA ALA A 9 4.29 7.78 -7.78
C ALA A 9 3.89 8.09 -6.32
N ALA A 10 2.63 7.93 -6.00
CA ALA A 10 2.14 8.11 -4.64
C ALA A 10 1.19 6.99 -4.25
N VAL A 11 1.19 6.64 -2.97
CA VAL A 11 0.25 5.68 -2.38
C VAL A 11 -0.40 6.28 -1.13
N ALA A 12 -1.61 5.82 -0.82
CA ALA A 12 -2.34 6.24 0.37
C ALA A 12 -2.38 5.14 1.43
N LEU A 13 -1.86 5.41 2.62
CA LEU A 13 -2.11 4.63 3.82
C LEU A 13 -3.38 5.19 4.47
N VAL A 14 -4.50 4.58 4.17
CA VAL A 14 -5.81 5.04 4.69
C VAL A 14 -6.14 4.24 5.93
N LEU A 15 -6.16 4.92 7.07
CA LEU A 15 -6.51 4.37 8.37
C LEU A 15 -7.99 4.60 8.65
N LEU A 16 -8.65 3.62 9.24
CA LEU A 16 -10.03 3.71 9.65
C LEU A 16 -10.16 3.42 11.14
N ASP A 17 -10.68 4.41 11.89
CA ASP A 17 -10.95 4.33 13.33
C ASP A 17 -12.47 4.33 13.60
N ASP A 18 -13.20 3.50 12.87
CA ASP A 18 -14.66 3.30 13.05
C ASP A 18 -14.96 1.84 13.44
N SER A 19 -13.95 1.15 13.89
CA SER A 19 -14.06 -0.26 14.23
C SER A 19 -14.56 -0.44 15.66
N PRO A 20 -15.36 -1.49 15.94
CA PRO A 20 -15.66 -1.88 17.30
C PRO A 20 -14.34 -2.01 18.10
N PRO A 21 -14.33 -1.71 19.41
CA PRO A 21 -13.12 -1.78 20.23
C PRO A 21 -12.32 -3.09 20.13
N ALA A 22 -12.97 -4.16 19.65
CA ALA A 22 -12.34 -5.47 19.47
C ALA A 22 -11.46 -5.60 18.20
N THR A 23 -11.66 -4.76 17.18
CA THR A 23 -10.91 -4.84 15.91
C THR A 23 -9.83 -3.77 15.80
N GLY A 24 -9.99 -2.65 16.55
CA GLY A 24 -9.01 -1.57 16.54
C GLY A 24 -8.90 -0.87 15.18
N LEU A 25 -7.76 -0.24 14.95
CA LEU A 25 -7.45 0.50 13.73
C LEU A 25 -7.30 -0.44 12.53
N GLU A 26 -7.97 -0.13 11.42
CA GLU A 26 -7.86 -0.86 10.16
C GLU A 26 -7.10 -0.03 9.11
N ILE A 27 -6.48 -0.71 8.15
CA ILE A 27 -5.81 -0.09 7.01
C ILE A 27 -6.38 -0.61 5.69
N LEU A 28 -6.57 0.29 4.72
CA LEU A 28 -7.06 -0.06 3.39
C LEU A 28 -5.94 -0.65 2.56
N LEU A 29 -6.17 -1.83 2.01
CA LEU A 29 -5.29 -2.51 1.07
C LEU A 29 -6.06 -2.93 -0.18
N ILE A 30 -5.33 -3.11 -1.27
CA ILE A 30 -5.82 -3.67 -2.52
C ILE A 30 -5.03 -4.92 -2.89
N ARG A 31 -5.68 -5.86 -3.57
CA ARG A 31 -5.01 -6.87 -4.38
C ARG A 31 -5.05 -6.40 -5.83
N ARG A 32 -3.90 -6.19 -6.42
CA ARG A 32 -3.79 -5.79 -7.83
C ARG A 32 -4.32 -6.90 -8.74
N ALA A 33 -4.98 -6.53 -9.83
CA ALA A 33 -5.40 -7.48 -10.85
C ALA A 33 -4.18 -8.18 -11.48
N GLU A 34 -4.37 -9.43 -11.90
CA GLU A 34 -3.31 -10.16 -12.59
C GLU A 34 -3.20 -9.67 -14.05
N ARG A 35 -2.02 -9.13 -14.39
CA ARG A 35 -1.68 -8.66 -15.75
C ARG A 35 -0.29 -9.15 -16.14
N PRO A 36 -0.10 -9.77 -17.32
CA PRO A 36 1.19 -10.36 -17.70
C PRO A 36 2.36 -9.38 -17.74
N ASP A 37 2.08 -8.10 -18.06
CA ASP A 37 3.11 -7.07 -18.24
C ASP A 37 3.32 -6.20 -16.99
N ASP A 38 2.58 -6.45 -15.90
CA ASP A 38 2.75 -5.72 -14.64
C ASP A 38 3.68 -6.49 -13.70
N PRO A 39 4.89 -5.97 -13.37
CA PRO A 39 5.81 -6.62 -12.46
C PRO A 39 5.30 -6.72 -11.02
N TRP A 40 4.22 -6.01 -10.69
CA TRP A 40 3.54 -6.04 -9.38
C TRP A 40 2.18 -6.76 -9.43
N SER A 41 1.93 -7.49 -10.51
CA SER A 41 0.71 -8.26 -10.76
C SER A 41 0.33 -9.15 -9.58
N GLY A 42 -0.92 -9.11 -9.15
CA GLY A 42 -1.48 -9.93 -8.07
C GLY A 42 -0.96 -9.62 -6.66
N GLN A 43 -0.09 -8.61 -6.50
CA GLN A 43 0.46 -8.25 -5.18
C GLN A 43 -0.55 -7.47 -4.34
N ILE A 44 -0.42 -7.62 -3.01
CA ILE A 44 -1.10 -6.73 -2.06
C ILE A 44 -0.34 -5.41 -1.99
N ALA A 45 -1.07 -4.31 -2.12
CA ALA A 45 -0.53 -2.96 -2.13
C ALA A 45 -1.44 -1.97 -1.39
N PHE A 46 -0.90 -0.80 -1.09
CA PHE A 46 -1.72 0.37 -0.81
C PHE A 46 -2.32 0.89 -2.11
N PRO A 47 -3.52 1.46 -2.09
CA PRO A 47 -4.06 2.15 -3.25
C PRO A 47 -3.13 3.30 -3.64
N GLY A 48 -2.93 3.48 -4.94
CA GLY A 48 -2.03 4.48 -5.46
C GLY A 48 -1.45 4.15 -6.83
N GLY A 49 -0.80 5.12 -7.42
CA GLY A 49 -0.28 4.99 -8.78
C GLY A 49 0.73 6.05 -9.17
N ARG A 50 0.92 6.20 -10.47
CA ARG A 50 1.88 7.14 -11.04
C ARG A 50 1.32 8.55 -11.06
N TYR A 51 2.22 9.50 -10.83
CA TYR A 51 1.91 10.91 -11.07
C TYR A 51 1.53 11.13 -12.55
N GLU A 52 0.45 11.86 -12.76
CA GLU A 52 0.01 12.30 -14.08
C GLU A 52 0.18 13.82 -14.21
N PRO A 53 0.38 14.34 -15.44
CA PRO A 53 0.57 15.78 -15.66
C PRO A 53 -0.57 16.67 -15.17
N ASP A 54 -1.77 16.12 -15.09
CA ASP A 54 -2.97 16.83 -14.61
C ASP A 54 -3.10 16.81 -13.08
N ASP A 55 -2.28 16.01 -12.38
CA ASP A 55 -2.23 16.04 -10.92
C ASP A 55 -1.47 17.31 -10.47
N PRO A 56 -2.03 18.13 -9.56
CA PRO A 56 -1.33 19.29 -9.01
C PRO A 56 -0.04 18.92 -8.28
N ASP A 57 -0.05 17.78 -7.58
CA ASP A 57 1.07 17.24 -6.80
C ASP A 57 0.88 15.75 -6.50
N LEU A 58 1.85 15.12 -5.84
CA LEU A 58 1.79 13.70 -5.46
C LEU A 58 0.69 13.39 -4.42
N LEU A 59 0.27 14.36 -3.62
CA LEU A 59 -0.85 14.18 -2.71
C LEU A 59 -2.15 14.02 -3.50
N ALA A 60 -2.36 14.84 -4.53
CA ALA A 60 -3.49 14.72 -5.44
C ALA A 60 -3.48 13.37 -6.18
N THR A 61 -2.32 12.89 -6.61
CA THR A 61 -2.16 11.54 -7.18
C THR A 61 -2.68 10.47 -6.22
N ALA A 62 -2.25 10.50 -4.95
CA ALA A 62 -2.69 9.50 -3.96
C ALA A 62 -4.21 9.53 -3.74
N ILE A 63 -4.82 10.72 -3.72
CA ILE A 63 -6.27 10.91 -3.55
C ILE A 63 -7.02 10.40 -4.78
N ARG A 64 -6.60 10.78 -6.00
CA ARG A 64 -7.22 10.37 -7.26
C ARG A 64 -7.19 8.85 -7.41
N GLU A 65 -6.01 8.25 -7.29
CA GLU A 65 -5.80 6.81 -7.42
C GLU A 65 -6.62 6.00 -6.40
N THR A 66 -6.64 6.44 -5.14
CA THR A 66 -7.46 5.76 -4.10
C THR A 66 -8.93 5.76 -4.48
N ARG A 67 -9.44 6.87 -5.00
CA ARG A 67 -10.83 6.96 -5.44
C ARG A 67 -11.10 6.07 -6.65
N GLU A 68 -10.20 6.06 -7.62
CA GLU A 68 -10.33 5.25 -8.84
C GLU A 68 -10.25 3.75 -8.55
N GLU A 69 -9.31 3.34 -7.69
CA GLU A 69 -9.07 1.93 -7.38
C GLU A 69 -10.04 1.33 -6.36
N THR A 70 -10.63 2.14 -5.48
CA THR A 70 -11.41 1.62 -4.34
C THR A 70 -12.77 2.29 -4.15
N GLY A 71 -13.03 3.41 -4.81
CA GLY A 71 -14.22 4.23 -4.60
C GLY A 71 -14.15 5.11 -3.33
N VAL A 72 -13.06 5.06 -2.55
CA VAL A 72 -12.92 5.85 -1.32
C VAL A 72 -12.53 7.28 -1.65
N ASP A 73 -13.33 8.25 -1.21
CA ASP A 73 -13.04 9.67 -1.35
C ASP A 73 -12.26 10.19 -0.12
N LEU A 74 -11.02 10.63 -0.35
CA LEU A 74 -10.14 11.16 0.67
C LEU A 74 -10.16 12.68 0.78
N THR A 75 -11.01 13.39 0.04
CA THR A 75 -11.04 14.87 0.04
C THR A 75 -11.39 15.45 1.41
N SER A 76 -12.19 14.73 2.20
CA SER A 76 -12.59 15.08 3.57
C SER A 76 -11.83 14.31 4.67
N ALA A 77 -10.89 13.44 4.30
CA ALA A 77 -10.09 12.70 5.26
C ALA A 77 -9.09 13.61 5.99
N GLU A 78 -8.79 13.29 7.23
CA GLU A 78 -7.71 13.95 7.95
C GLU A 78 -6.36 13.53 7.33
N ARG A 79 -5.53 14.49 6.97
CA ARG A 79 -4.20 14.28 6.39
C ARG A 79 -3.17 14.29 7.51
N LEU A 80 -2.59 13.14 7.82
CA LEU A 80 -1.57 13.01 8.86
C LEU A 80 -0.16 13.35 8.35
N GLY A 81 0.09 13.23 7.05
CA GLY A 81 1.33 13.65 6.41
C GLY A 81 1.97 12.59 5.53
N PRO A 82 3.09 12.91 4.87
CA PRO A 82 3.86 11.96 4.09
C PRO A 82 4.81 11.13 4.97
N LEU A 83 5.16 9.95 4.49
CA LEU A 83 6.29 9.16 4.96
C LEU A 83 7.49 9.35 4.01
N ASP A 84 8.63 8.72 4.35
CA ASP A 84 9.83 8.77 3.53
C ASP A 84 9.61 8.14 2.14
N ASP A 85 10.25 8.72 1.14
CA ASP A 85 10.23 8.22 -0.23
C ASP A 85 10.87 6.84 -0.32
N LEU A 86 10.22 5.95 -1.05
CA LEU A 86 10.65 4.58 -1.24
C LEU A 86 11.08 4.32 -2.68
N TYR A 87 12.22 3.65 -2.82
CA TYR A 87 12.78 3.22 -4.11
C TYR A 87 12.81 1.70 -4.21
N PRO A 88 12.55 1.10 -5.40
CA PRO A 88 12.79 -0.32 -5.63
C PRO A 88 14.26 -0.68 -5.33
N ARG A 89 14.48 -1.84 -4.70
CA ARG A 89 15.84 -2.31 -4.37
C ARG A 89 16.51 -3.08 -5.52
N THR A 90 15.82 -3.29 -6.62
CA THR A 90 16.35 -4.07 -7.75
C THR A 90 16.31 -3.25 -9.03
N ALA A 91 17.40 -3.31 -9.79
CA ALA A 91 17.50 -2.67 -11.11
C ALA A 91 16.59 -3.32 -12.18
N THR A 92 15.93 -4.43 -11.84
CA THR A 92 15.01 -5.14 -12.75
C THR A 92 13.58 -4.60 -12.71
N LEU A 93 13.25 -3.80 -11.70
CA LEU A 93 11.98 -3.09 -11.63
C LEU A 93 12.10 -1.72 -12.34
N PRO A 94 10.99 -1.21 -12.88
CA PRO A 94 10.98 0.14 -13.43
C PRO A 94 11.49 1.16 -12.41
N PRO A 95 12.27 2.18 -12.82
CA PRO A 95 12.70 3.22 -11.92
C PRO A 95 11.48 4.05 -11.50
N VAL A 96 11.08 3.89 -10.25
CA VAL A 96 9.96 4.59 -9.62
C VAL A 96 10.37 5.09 -8.25
N VAL A 97 9.92 6.27 -7.88
CA VAL A 97 9.97 6.76 -6.50
C VAL A 97 8.55 6.86 -5.98
N VAL A 98 8.28 6.18 -4.87
CA VAL A 98 6.94 6.13 -4.27
C VAL A 98 6.92 6.96 -3.00
N ARG A 99 6.05 7.95 -2.94
CA ARG A 99 5.77 8.73 -1.72
C ARG A 99 4.48 8.25 -1.07
N PRO A 100 4.55 7.68 0.14
CA PRO A 100 3.36 7.32 0.89
C PRO A 100 2.79 8.55 1.62
N PHE A 101 1.46 8.68 1.62
CA PHE A 101 0.72 9.67 2.41
C PHE A 101 -0.22 8.96 3.37
N VAL A 102 -0.29 9.43 4.61
CA VAL A 102 -1.15 8.85 5.64
C VAL A 102 -2.41 9.70 5.81
N PHE A 103 -3.56 9.02 5.76
CA PHE A 103 -4.88 9.60 5.95
C PHE A 103 -5.61 8.87 7.07
N ALA A 104 -6.46 9.59 7.81
CA ALA A 104 -7.35 9.01 8.79
C ALA A 104 -8.82 9.29 8.44
N LEU A 105 -9.62 8.23 8.51
CA LEU A 105 -11.07 8.28 8.41
C LEU A 105 -11.68 7.95 9.77
N VAL A 106 -12.56 8.82 10.25
CA VAL A 106 -13.32 8.63 11.51
C VAL A 106 -14.65 7.90 11.31
N ARG A 107 -15.00 7.61 10.05
CA ARG A 107 -16.21 6.87 9.68
C ARG A 107 -15.91 5.96 8.51
N ARG A 108 -16.51 4.77 8.55
CA ARG A 108 -16.41 3.82 7.44
C ARG A 108 -17.04 4.41 6.18
N PRO A 109 -16.29 4.43 5.07
CA PRO A 109 -16.85 4.89 3.80
C PRO A 109 -17.91 3.89 3.29
N PRO A 110 -18.67 4.25 2.26
CA PRO A 110 -19.52 3.31 1.53
C PRO A 110 -18.76 2.03 1.14
N PRO A 111 -19.45 0.95 0.77
CA PRO A 111 -18.80 -0.28 0.32
C PRO A 111 -17.77 0.01 -0.76
N LEU A 112 -16.62 -0.67 -0.68
CA LEU A 112 -15.52 -0.53 -1.64
C LEU A 112 -15.99 -0.96 -3.04
N VAL A 113 -15.61 -0.17 -4.05
CA VAL A 113 -15.92 -0.42 -5.46
C VAL A 113 -14.61 -0.55 -6.23
N PRO A 114 -14.03 -1.76 -6.32
CA PRO A 114 -12.79 -1.99 -7.04
C PRO A 114 -12.92 -1.65 -8.53
N SER A 115 -11.87 -1.05 -9.10
CA SER A 115 -11.74 -0.87 -10.56
C SER A 115 -11.27 -2.16 -11.24
N ASP A 116 -11.20 -2.13 -12.58
CA ASP A 116 -10.66 -3.27 -13.35
C ASP A 116 -9.15 -3.53 -13.09
N GLU A 117 -8.46 -2.60 -12.45
CA GLU A 117 -7.05 -2.74 -12.05
C GLU A 117 -6.87 -3.41 -10.69
N VAL A 118 -7.96 -3.58 -9.96
CA VAL A 118 -8.01 -4.09 -8.60
C VAL A 118 -8.90 -5.33 -8.53
N GLN A 119 -8.31 -6.47 -8.23
CA GLN A 119 -9.06 -7.71 -8.02
C GLN A 119 -9.94 -7.63 -6.78
N ARG A 120 -9.43 -7.01 -5.71
CA ARG A 120 -10.13 -6.82 -4.44
C ARG A 120 -9.56 -5.64 -3.66
N ALA A 121 -10.44 -4.86 -3.03
CA ALA A 121 -10.08 -3.89 -2.01
C ALA A 121 -10.67 -4.33 -0.66
N PHE A 122 -9.93 -4.15 0.43
CA PHE A 122 -10.34 -4.64 1.75
C PHE A 122 -9.68 -3.85 2.89
N TRP A 123 -10.34 -3.88 4.04
CA TRP A 123 -9.84 -3.34 5.30
C TRP A 123 -9.15 -4.45 6.09
N LEU A 124 -7.91 -4.22 6.52
CA LEU A 124 -7.14 -5.14 7.34
C LEU A 124 -6.95 -4.54 8.74
N PRO A 125 -7.40 -5.21 9.81
CA PRO A 125 -7.08 -4.77 11.17
C PRO A 125 -5.57 -4.80 11.42
N LEU A 126 -4.99 -3.67 11.84
CA LEU A 126 -3.54 -3.58 12.10
C LEU A 126 -3.08 -4.55 13.20
N SER A 127 -3.97 -4.89 14.14
CA SER A 127 -3.70 -5.88 15.18
C SER A 127 -3.29 -7.25 14.63
N ARG A 128 -3.83 -7.64 13.46
CA ARG A 128 -3.50 -8.92 12.80
C ARG A 128 -2.04 -9.00 12.37
N LEU A 129 -1.43 -7.87 12.06
CA LEU A 129 -0.01 -7.80 11.64
C LEU A 129 0.95 -8.05 12.81
N GLY A 130 0.51 -7.82 14.05
CA GLY A 130 1.28 -8.10 15.25
C GLY A 130 1.15 -9.52 15.80
N GLU A 131 0.29 -10.37 15.21
CA GLU A 131 0.09 -11.74 15.66
C GLU A 131 1.35 -12.61 15.46
N ALA A 132 1.58 -13.53 16.39
CA ALA A 132 2.74 -14.42 16.33
C ALA A 132 2.75 -15.25 15.03
N GLY A 133 3.88 -15.25 14.32
CA GLY A 133 4.08 -16.01 13.08
C GLY A 133 3.50 -15.37 11.83
N VAL A 134 2.81 -14.23 11.92
CA VAL A 134 2.32 -13.48 10.76
C VAL A 134 3.49 -12.85 10.02
N ARG A 135 4.39 -12.17 10.72
CA ARG A 135 5.63 -11.66 10.12
C ARG A 135 6.68 -12.76 10.05
N ARG A 136 7.19 -13.02 8.85
CA ARG A 136 8.17 -14.07 8.58
C ARG A 136 8.99 -13.77 7.32
N ASP A 137 10.10 -14.48 7.18
CA ASP A 137 10.82 -14.50 5.91
C ASP A 137 10.19 -15.53 4.96
N ILE A 138 10.06 -15.15 3.70
CA ILE A 138 9.56 -16.00 2.62
C ILE A 138 10.60 -16.12 1.52
N THR A 139 10.66 -17.27 0.86
CA THR A 139 11.49 -17.47 -0.33
C THR A 139 10.61 -17.49 -1.58
N LEU A 140 10.91 -16.59 -2.51
CA LEU A 140 10.22 -16.47 -3.79
C LEU A 140 11.21 -16.71 -4.95
N THR A 141 10.73 -17.40 -5.99
CA THR A 141 11.48 -17.55 -7.23
C THR A 141 11.13 -16.41 -8.17
N LEU A 142 12.02 -15.44 -8.29
CA LEU A 142 11.86 -14.30 -9.18
C LEU A 142 12.79 -14.45 -10.39
N ARG A 143 12.21 -14.59 -11.60
CA ARG A 143 12.96 -14.79 -12.85
C ARG A 143 13.97 -15.94 -12.75
N GLY A 144 13.56 -17.05 -12.13
CA GLY A 144 14.42 -18.24 -11.97
C GLY A 144 15.46 -18.16 -10.86
N VAL A 145 15.47 -17.09 -10.04
CA VAL A 145 16.37 -16.92 -8.91
C VAL A 145 15.57 -16.92 -7.61
N GLU A 146 15.94 -17.79 -6.68
CA GLU A 146 15.38 -17.80 -5.33
C GLU A 146 15.93 -16.62 -4.52
N ARG A 147 15.02 -15.89 -3.87
CA ARG A 147 15.35 -14.77 -2.98
C ARG A 147 14.45 -14.80 -1.77
N THR A 148 15.03 -14.48 -0.61
CA THR A 148 14.30 -14.38 0.65
C THR A 148 13.94 -12.92 0.93
N PHE A 149 12.70 -12.71 1.34
CA PHE A 149 12.14 -11.40 1.65
C PHE A 149 11.37 -11.43 2.96
N PRO A 150 11.43 -10.36 3.77
CA PRO A 150 10.48 -10.20 4.86
C PRO A 150 9.05 -10.00 4.31
N ALA A 151 8.08 -10.59 4.98
CA ALA A 151 6.69 -10.52 4.58
C ALA A 151 5.74 -10.67 5.78
N TYR A 152 4.49 -10.27 5.57
CA TYR A 152 3.35 -10.62 6.43
C TYR A 152 2.45 -11.60 5.67
N LEU A 153 2.06 -12.69 6.33
CA LEU A 153 1.05 -13.61 5.81
C LEU A 153 -0.18 -13.55 6.72
N VAL A 154 -1.24 -12.93 6.23
CA VAL A 154 -2.50 -12.73 6.94
C VAL A 154 -3.64 -13.26 6.07
N ASP A 155 -4.40 -14.23 6.58
CA ASP A 155 -5.57 -14.80 5.90
C ASP A 155 -5.31 -15.17 4.43
N ASP A 156 -4.20 -15.85 4.16
CA ASP A 156 -3.72 -16.23 2.83
C ASP A 156 -3.27 -15.05 1.93
N GLU A 157 -3.28 -13.83 2.46
CA GLU A 157 -2.74 -12.66 1.78
C GLU A 157 -1.27 -12.46 2.12
N LEU A 158 -0.43 -12.43 1.09
CA LEU A 158 0.99 -12.23 1.23
C LEU A 158 1.36 -10.76 0.97
N ILE A 159 1.78 -10.05 2.02
CA ILE A 159 2.23 -8.66 1.96
C ILE A 159 3.75 -8.64 2.02
N TRP A 160 4.40 -8.26 0.92
CA TRP A 160 5.85 -8.24 0.79
C TRP A 160 6.33 -7.09 -0.11
N GLY A 161 7.61 -6.97 -0.33
CA GLY A 161 8.18 -6.01 -1.27
C GLY A 161 8.05 -4.55 -0.80
N MET A 162 7.57 -3.66 -1.67
CA MET A 162 7.43 -2.25 -1.33
C MET A 162 6.35 -2.01 -0.27
N THR A 163 5.28 -2.76 -0.30
CA THR A 163 4.20 -2.64 0.69
C THR A 163 4.68 -2.99 2.09
N GLU A 164 5.40 -4.10 2.25
CA GLU A 164 6.02 -4.48 3.54
C GLU A 164 7.00 -3.40 4.03
N ARG A 165 7.82 -2.86 3.13
CA ARG A 165 8.83 -1.84 3.44
C ARG A 165 8.24 -0.48 3.86
N ILE A 166 7.01 -0.18 3.49
CA ILE A 166 6.27 0.98 3.97
C ILE A 166 5.55 0.64 5.28
N LEU A 167 4.92 -0.53 5.33
CA LEU A 167 4.06 -0.95 6.43
C LEU A 167 4.84 -1.18 7.73
N THR A 168 5.98 -1.84 7.66
CA THR A 168 6.79 -2.16 8.85
C THR A 168 7.25 -0.91 9.62
N PRO A 169 7.92 0.09 9.00
CA PRO A 169 8.29 1.32 9.70
C PRO A 169 7.07 2.09 10.22
N PHE A 170 5.95 2.07 9.50
CA PHE A 170 4.71 2.70 9.93
C PHE A 170 4.17 2.07 11.22
N ILE A 171 4.11 0.72 11.29
CA ILE A 171 3.68 0.00 12.50
C ILE A 171 4.62 0.28 13.69
N GLU A 172 5.93 0.27 13.44
CA GLU A 172 6.94 0.57 14.46
C GLU A 172 6.83 2.00 14.99
N LEU A 173 6.44 2.96 14.15
CA LEU A 173 6.18 4.34 14.54
C LEU A 173 4.91 4.43 15.37
N SER A 174 3.81 3.84 14.91
CA SER A 174 2.51 3.88 15.58
C SER A 174 2.51 3.18 16.94
N SER A 175 3.35 2.17 17.14
CA SER A 175 3.47 1.46 18.44
C SER A 175 4.21 2.25 19.53
N LYS A 176 4.80 3.40 19.18
CA LYS A 176 5.51 4.29 20.11
C LYS A 176 4.66 5.48 20.58
N LEU A 177 3.47 5.62 20.04
CA LEU A 177 2.50 6.67 20.39
C LEU A 177 1.47 6.15 21.40
#